data_992153d59c0018084845f4bb2238a617
#
_entry.id   992153d59c0018084845f4bb2238a617
#
_cell.length_a   1.000
_cell.length_b   1.000
_cell.length_c   1.000
_cell.angle_alpha   90.00
_cell.angle_beta   90.00
_cell.angle_gamma   90.00
#
_symmetry.space_group_name_H-M   'P 1'
#
loop_
_entity.id
_entity.type
_entity.pdbx_description
1 polymer ?
#
loop_
_entity_poly.entity_id
_entity_poly.type
_entity_poly.pdbx_seq_one_letter_code
_entity_poly.pdbx_strand_id
1 'polypeptide(L)'
;MVELRFRDDAAHEEPSVTLDAFLEGQSNATAVRLESGDDARALLPYLDRLALIEVAFPGYRDGRGYSAARILREAGYEGELRAQGDVLVDQIAFMRRCGFDSFAPQSPLNMADVEAALARYEHVYQAAADNAVPAWKLRHG
;
A
#
# COMPACT_ATOMS: atom_id res chain seq x y z
N MET A 1 -0.33 9.55 -8.47
CA MET A 1 -0.74 8.59 -9.50
C MET A 1 -0.13 7.22 -9.19
N VAL A 2 -0.91 6.17 -9.34
CA VAL A 2 -0.43 4.81 -9.10
C VAL A 2 0.45 4.37 -10.25
N GLU A 3 1.68 3.94 -9.95
CA GLU A 3 2.59 3.45 -10.97
C GLU A 3 2.72 1.93 -10.96
N LEU A 4 2.40 1.30 -9.84
CA LEU A 4 2.59 -0.14 -9.70
C LEU A 4 1.46 -0.67 -8.83
N ARG A 5 0.82 -1.75 -9.27
CA ARG A 5 -0.32 -2.29 -8.55
C ARG A 5 -0.34 -3.81 -8.69
N PHE A 6 -0.48 -4.50 -7.56
CA PHE A 6 -0.39 -5.96 -7.47
C PHE A 6 -1.76 -6.57 -7.17
N ARG A 7 -2.82 -6.00 -7.73
CA ARG A 7 -4.19 -6.47 -7.53
C ARG A 7 -4.87 -6.66 -8.89
N ASP A 8 -5.83 -7.57 -8.92
CA ASP A 8 -6.61 -7.86 -10.12
C ASP A 8 -7.92 -7.06 -10.19
N ASP A 9 -8.38 -6.55 -9.06
CA ASP A 9 -9.64 -5.80 -9.04
C ASP A 9 -9.45 -4.40 -9.64
N ALA A 10 -10.56 -3.71 -9.87
CA ALA A 10 -10.53 -2.37 -10.45
C ALA A 10 -9.87 -1.40 -9.49
N ALA A 11 -9.04 -0.51 -10.04
CA ALA A 11 -8.41 0.53 -9.23
C ALA A 11 -9.45 1.49 -8.70
N HIS A 12 -9.25 1.93 -7.45
CA HIS A 12 -10.11 2.93 -6.84
C HIS A 12 -9.76 4.30 -7.43
N GLU A 13 -10.76 5.01 -7.91
CA GLU A 13 -10.53 6.28 -8.62
C GLU A 13 -10.88 7.51 -7.81
N GLU A 14 -11.66 7.36 -6.74
CA GLU A 14 -12.02 8.50 -5.91
C GLU A 14 -10.83 8.94 -5.06
N PRO A 15 -10.69 10.26 -4.83
CA PRO A 15 -9.61 10.73 -3.96
C PRO A 15 -9.83 10.27 -2.52
N SER A 16 -8.74 10.01 -1.80
CA SER A 16 -8.82 9.66 -0.40
C SER A 16 -9.05 10.89 0.46
N VAL A 17 -9.73 10.69 1.60
CA VAL A 17 -9.91 11.75 2.60
C VAL A 17 -8.89 11.50 3.72
N THR A 18 -8.56 12.56 4.47
CA THR A 18 -7.66 12.40 5.61
C THR A 18 -8.34 11.61 6.71
N LEU A 19 -7.55 11.04 7.62
CA LEU A 19 -8.11 10.33 8.76
C LEU A 19 -9.02 11.23 9.59
N ASP A 20 -8.58 12.46 9.85
CA ASP A 20 -9.38 13.40 10.64
C ASP A 20 -10.72 13.69 9.96
N ALA A 21 -10.71 13.94 8.65
CA ALA A 21 -11.95 14.20 7.93
C ALA A 21 -12.88 12.99 7.96
N PHE A 22 -12.31 11.79 7.82
CA PHE A 22 -13.09 10.56 7.86
C PHE A 22 -13.78 10.39 9.20
N LEU A 23 -13.05 10.59 10.29
CA LEU A 23 -13.58 10.39 11.63
C LEU A 23 -14.58 11.48 12.03
N GLU A 24 -14.41 12.70 11.49
CA GLU A 24 -15.26 13.83 11.88
C GLU A 24 -16.57 13.94 11.11
N GLY A 25 -16.66 13.39 9.93
CA GLY A 25 -17.90 13.55 9.18
C GLY A 25 -17.98 12.88 7.86
N GLN A 26 -16.86 12.36 7.35
CA GLN A 26 -16.83 11.72 6.05
C GLN A 26 -16.68 10.21 6.16
N SER A 27 -17.30 9.63 7.17
CA SER A 27 -17.18 8.20 7.43
C SER A 27 -17.87 7.32 6.38
N ASN A 28 -18.56 7.91 5.43
CA ASN A 28 -19.10 7.19 4.28
C ASN A 28 -18.12 7.14 3.11
N ALA A 29 -16.96 7.78 3.22
CA ALA A 29 -15.93 7.69 2.20
C ALA A 29 -15.39 6.25 2.13
N THR A 30 -14.92 5.85 0.95
CA THR A 30 -14.39 4.51 0.73
C THR A 30 -12.86 4.49 0.62
N ALA A 31 -12.21 5.64 0.71
CA ALA A 31 -10.77 5.76 0.66
C ALA A 31 -10.29 6.73 1.71
N VAL A 32 -9.30 6.32 2.51
CA VAL A 32 -8.74 7.13 3.59
C VAL A 32 -7.23 7.17 3.44
N ARG A 33 -6.65 8.33 3.73
CA ARG A 33 -5.22 8.54 3.74
C ARG A 33 -4.71 8.69 5.16
N LEU A 34 -3.70 7.90 5.49
CA LEU A 34 -3.00 8.01 6.76
C LEU A 34 -1.72 8.82 6.54
N GLU A 35 -1.59 9.89 7.29
CA GLU A 35 -0.35 10.67 7.31
C GLU A 35 0.60 10.08 8.33
N SER A 36 1.85 10.52 8.28
CA SER A 36 2.85 10.10 9.25
C SER A 36 2.38 10.48 10.66
N GLY A 37 2.35 9.50 11.55
CA GLY A 37 1.91 9.71 12.92
C GLY A 37 0.44 9.42 13.18
N ASP A 38 -0.36 9.23 12.13
CA ASP A 38 -1.75 8.82 12.31
C ASP A 38 -1.81 7.38 12.84
N ASP A 39 -2.78 7.11 13.71
CA ASP A 39 -2.93 5.78 14.28
C ASP A 39 -3.86 4.94 13.37
N ALA A 40 -3.28 3.93 12.74
CA ALA A 40 -4.04 3.04 11.86
C ALA A 40 -5.16 2.31 12.61
N ARG A 41 -5.03 2.13 13.91
CA ARG A 41 -6.06 1.44 14.71
C ARG A 41 -7.38 2.17 14.71
N ALA A 42 -7.37 3.47 14.44
CA ALA A 42 -8.61 4.24 14.34
C ALA A 42 -9.51 3.76 13.20
N LEU A 43 -8.94 3.07 12.21
CA LEU A 43 -9.71 2.57 11.07
C LEU A 43 -10.26 1.15 11.28
N LEU A 44 -9.88 0.46 12.35
CA LEU A 44 -10.27 -0.94 12.53
C LEU A 44 -11.78 -1.18 12.49
N PRO A 45 -12.63 -0.30 13.05
CA PRO A 45 -14.07 -0.53 12.96
C PRO A 45 -14.66 -0.36 11.56
N TYR A 46 -13.88 0.17 10.62
CA TYR A 46 -14.39 0.56 9.30
C TYR A 46 -13.79 -0.22 8.14
N LEU A 47 -13.00 -1.25 8.42
CA LEU A 47 -12.21 -1.92 7.38
C LEU A 47 -13.05 -2.53 6.26
N ASP A 48 -14.21 -3.09 6.58
CA ASP A 48 -15.07 -3.70 5.56
C ASP A 48 -15.71 -2.68 4.62
N ARG A 49 -15.67 -1.41 4.96
CA ARG A 49 -16.25 -0.35 4.12
C ARG A 49 -15.21 0.40 3.31
N LEU A 50 -13.94 0.13 3.53
CA LEU A 50 -12.85 0.86 2.88
C LEU A 50 -12.31 0.05 1.70
N ALA A 51 -12.37 0.64 0.51
CA ALA A 51 -11.78 0.04 -0.69
C ALA A 51 -10.29 0.33 -0.79
N LEU A 52 -9.85 1.46 -0.23
CA LEU A 52 -8.46 1.91 -0.32
C LEU A 52 -8.04 2.56 0.98
N ILE A 53 -6.88 2.17 1.48
CA ILE A 53 -6.19 2.91 2.52
C ILE A 53 -4.83 3.30 1.96
N GLU A 54 -4.60 4.60 1.87
CA GLU A 54 -3.35 5.15 1.35
C GLU A 54 -2.48 5.56 2.53
N VAL A 55 -1.22 5.15 2.52
CA VAL A 55 -0.29 5.47 3.60
C VAL A 55 0.80 6.38 3.03
N ALA A 56 0.95 7.55 3.63
CA ALA A 56 1.91 8.53 3.17
C ALA A 56 3.28 8.28 3.79
N PHE A 57 4.32 8.32 2.95
CA PHE A 57 5.71 8.24 3.36
C PHE A 57 6.38 9.57 3.02
N PRO A 58 6.45 10.49 3.98
CA PRO A 58 7.10 11.78 3.71
C PRO A 58 8.61 11.67 3.55
N GLY A 59 9.21 10.60 4.10
CA GLY A 59 10.61 10.30 3.92
C GLY A 59 10.83 8.80 3.97
N TYR A 60 11.77 8.30 3.17
CA TYR A 60 11.98 6.86 3.05
C TYR A 60 12.43 6.20 4.37
N ARG A 61 12.88 6.98 5.33
CA ARG A 61 13.32 6.45 6.62
C ARG A 61 12.19 6.37 7.65
N ASP A 62 11.00 6.84 7.30
CA ASP A 62 9.88 6.83 8.24
C ASP A 62 9.30 5.41 8.31
N GLY A 63 9.56 4.71 9.40
CA GLY A 63 9.10 3.34 9.59
C GLY A 63 7.66 3.21 10.05
N ARG A 64 6.99 4.30 10.38
CA ARG A 64 5.61 4.25 10.89
C ARG A 64 4.61 3.73 9.87
N GLY A 65 4.86 3.98 8.60
CA GLY A 65 3.99 3.48 7.54
C GLY A 65 4.00 1.95 7.44
N TYR A 66 5.14 1.32 7.68
CA TYR A 66 5.23 -0.13 7.68
C TYR A 66 4.42 -0.73 8.82
N SER A 67 4.48 -0.13 9.99
CA SER A 67 3.69 -0.58 11.13
C SER A 67 2.20 -0.43 10.87
N ALA A 68 1.79 0.67 10.24
CA ALA A 68 0.39 0.88 9.89
C ALA A 68 -0.13 -0.23 8.98
N ALA A 69 0.64 -0.59 7.95
CA ALA A 69 0.25 -1.66 7.04
C ALA A 69 0.08 -2.99 7.77
N ARG A 70 1.02 -3.33 8.64
CA ARG A 70 0.95 -4.58 9.40
C ARG A 70 -0.28 -4.61 10.31
N ILE A 71 -0.55 -3.51 11.00
CA ILE A 71 -1.72 -3.42 11.88
C ILE A 71 -2.99 -3.69 11.08
N LEU A 72 -3.12 -3.07 9.92
CA LEU A 72 -4.32 -3.21 9.10
C LEU A 72 -4.47 -4.62 8.54
N ARG A 73 -3.40 -5.20 8.03
CA ARG A 73 -3.46 -6.55 7.46
C ARG A 73 -3.70 -7.60 8.54
N GLU A 74 -3.07 -7.46 9.70
CA GLU A 74 -3.29 -8.40 10.80
C GLU A 74 -4.70 -8.32 11.34
N ALA A 75 -5.35 -7.17 11.20
CA ALA A 75 -6.75 -7.00 11.60
C ALA A 75 -7.73 -7.54 10.55
N GLY A 76 -7.23 -8.03 9.42
CA GLY A 76 -8.07 -8.65 8.40
C GLY A 76 -8.44 -7.77 7.24
N TYR A 77 -7.80 -6.62 7.07
CA TYR A 77 -8.11 -5.75 5.93
C TYR A 77 -7.71 -6.42 4.62
N GLU A 78 -8.66 -6.53 3.70
CA GLU A 78 -8.44 -7.16 2.39
C GLU A 78 -8.48 -6.17 1.24
N GLY A 79 -8.73 -4.90 1.50
CA GLY A 79 -8.74 -3.89 0.47
C GLY A 79 -7.35 -3.47 0.04
N GLU A 80 -7.31 -2.47 -0.83
CA GLU A 80 -6.03 -1.99 -1.37
C GLU A 80 -5.29 -1.16 -0.34
N LEU A 81 -4.00 -1.48 -0.12
CA LEU A 81 -3.08 -0.66 0.66
C LEU A 81 -2.07 -0.03 -0.28
N ARG A 82 -2.09 1.28 -0.35
CA ARG A 82 -1.23 2.03 -1.27
C ARG A 82 -0.16 2.80 -0.51
N ALA A 83 1.10 2.60 -0.90
CA ALA A 83 2.19 3.41 -0.39
C ALA A 83 2.35 4.63 -1.29
N GLN A 84 2.36 5.81 -0.71
CA GLN A 84 2.37 7.06 -1.45
C GLN A 84 3.49 7.95 -0.94
N GLY A 85 4.17 8.64 -1.84
CA GLY A 85 5.19 9.61 -1.48
C GLY A 85 6.60 9.12 -1.78
N ASP A 86 7.46 9.15 -0.78
CA ASP A 86 8.87 8.80 -0.97
C ASP A 86 9.05 7.28 -0.96
N VAL A 87 8.80 6.67 -2.12
CA VAL A 87 8.89 5.22 -2.30
C VAL A 87 10.08 4.94 -3.21
N LEU A 88 11.02 4.17 -2.71
CA LEU A 88 12.24 3.80 -3.46
C LEU A 88 12.13 2.37 -3.96
N VAL A 89 12.76 2.13 -5.12
CA VAL A 89 12.78 0.80 -5.73
C VAL A 89 13.20 -0.28 -4.73
N ASP A 90 14.23 -0.01 -3.95
CA ASP A 90 14.77 -1.00 -3.02
C ASP A 90 13.82 -1.34 -1.89
N GLN A 91 12.78 -0.54 -1.66
CA GLN A 91 11.83 -0.77 -0.59
C GLN A 91 10.59 -1.53 -1.01
N ILE A 92 10.34 -1.63 -2.32
CA ILE A 92 9.07 -2.17 -2.81
C ILE A 92 8.84 -3.60 -2.35
N ALA A 93 9.85 -4.46 -2.46
CA ALA A 93 9.71 -5.85 -2.05
C ALA A 93 9.40 -5.97 -0.56
N PHE A 94 10.06 -5.17 0.27
CA PHE A 94 9.79 -5.17 1.69
C PHE A 94 8.39 -4.62 2.00
N MET A 95 7.98 -3.57 1.29
CA MET A 95 6.63 -3.03 1.46
C MET A 95 5.57 -4.06 1.09
N ARG A 96 5.81 -4.84 0.04
CA ARG A 96 4.92 -5.94 -0.31
C ARG A 96 4.76 -6.92 0.86
N ARG A 97 5.85 -7.27 1.51
CA ARG A 97 5.79 -8.17 2.68
C ARG A 97 4.99 -7.56 3.81
N CYS A 98 5.04 -6.26 3.96
CA CYS A 98 4.27 -5.58 5.01
C CYS A 98 2.77 -5.48 4.68
N GLY A 99 2.41 -5.70 3.43
CA GLY A 99 1.01 -5.73 3.04
C GLY A 99 0.61 -4.72 1.98
N PHE A 100 1.52 -3.88 1.52
CA PHE A 100 1.21 -2.92 0.45
C PHE A 100 1.06 -3.64 -0.88
N ASP A 101 0.04 -3.28 -1.64
CA ASP A 101 -0.22 -3.88 -2.95
C ASP A 101 -0.35 -2.85 -4.06
N SER A 102 -0.14 -1.57 -3.77
CA SER A 102 -0.02 -0.56 -4.82
C SER A 102 0.92 0.55 -4.37
N PHE A 103 1.46 1.28 -5.35
CA PHE A 103 2.51 2.25 -5.08
C PHE A 103 2.29 3.49 -5.94
N ALA A 104 2.28 4.65 -5.29
CA ALA A 104 2.13 5.95 -5.93
C ALA A 104 3.32 6.83 -5.52
N PRO A 105 4.50 6.58 -6.09
CA PRO A 105 5.70 7.32 -5.69
C PRO A 105 5.64 8.76 -6.19
N GLN A 106 6.32 9.65 -5.46
CA GLN A 106 6.41 11.05 -5.87
C GLN A 106 7.35 11.25 -7.05
N SER A 107 8.27 10.31 -7.28
CA SER A 107 9.18 10.32 -8.41
C SER A 107 8.98 9.05 -9.22
N PRO A 108 9.07 9.13 -10.58
CA PRO A 108 8.88 7.94 -11.40
C PRO A 108 9.86 6.82 -11.04
N LEU A 109 9.38 5.58 -11.10
CA LEU A 109 10.20 4.40 -10.86
C LEU A 109 10.72 3.86 -12.19
N ASN A 110 11.95 3.36 -12.16
CA ASN A 110 12.50 2.62 -13.30
C ASN A 110 12.00 1.18 -13.20
N MET A 111 11.19 0.76 -14.15
CA MET A 111 10.54 -0.55 -14.07
C MET A 111 11.52 -1.71 -14.18
N ALA A 112 12.60 -1.54 -14.92
CA ALA A 112 13.62 -2.59 -14.96
C ALA A 112 14.28 -2.79 -13.60
N ASP A 113 14.50 -1.71 -12.86
CA ASP A 113 15.05 -1.78 -11.52
C ASP A 113 14.06 -2.43 -10.56
N VAL A 114 12.76 -2.14 -10.70
CA VAL A 114 11.72 -2.75 -9.90
C VAL A 114 11.69 -4.25 -10.11
N GLU A 115 11.72 -4.69 -11.36
CA GLU A 115 11.71 -6.12 -11.68
C GLU A 115 12.94 -6.82 -11.12
N ALA A 116 14.10 -6.21 -11.24
CA ALA A 116 15.32 -6.79 -10.70
C ALA A 116 15.28 -6.89 -9.18
N ALA A 117 14.76 -5.86 -8.52
CA ALA A 117 14.64 -5.87 -7.06
C ALA A 117 13.68 -6.94 -6.58
N LEU A 118 12.53 -7.08 -7.23
CA LEU A 118 11.55 -8.10 -6.87
C LEU A 118 12.10 -9.51 -7.10
N ALA A 119 12.82 -9.71 -8.19
CA ALA A 119 13.40 -11.03 -8.47
C ALA A 119 14.41 -11.45 -7.40
N ARG A 120 15.22 -10.50 -6.92
CA ARG A 120 16.16 -10.80 -5.83
C ARG A 120 15.45 -11.25 -4.57
N TYR A 121 14.34 -10.60 -4.23
CA TYR A 121 13.62 -10.89 -3.00
C TYR A 121 12.73 -12.11 -3.10
N GLU A 122 12.34 -12.53 -4.29
CA GLU A 122 11.54 -13.74 -4.46
C GLU A 122 12.23 -14.96 -3.84
N HIS A 123 13.55 -15.06 -3.98
CA HIS A 123 14.28 -16.18 -3.41
C HIS A 123 14.29 -16.16 -1.88
N VAL A 124 14.21 -15.00 -1.29
CA VAL A 124 14.28 -14.84 0.16
C VAL A 124 12.90 -14.97 0.79
N TYR A 125 11.87 -14.46 0.10
CA TYR A 125 10.55 -14.29 0.69
C TYR A 125 9.47 -15.13 0.05
N GLN A 126 9.83 -16.17 -0.69
CA GLN A 126 8.81 -16.96 -1.38
C GLN A 126 7.82 -17.61 -0.42
N ALA A 127 8.17 -17.78 0.84
CA ALA A 127 7.28 -18.32 1.85
C ALA A 127 6.39 -17.25 2.50
N ALA A 128 6.47 -16.02 2.08
CA ALA A 128 5.64 -14.96 2.61
C ALA A 128 4.20 -15.10 2.10
N ALA A 129 3.33 -14.23 2.58
CA ALA A 129 1.89 -14.34 2.31
C ALA A 129 1.53 -14.29 0.85
N ASP A 130 2.30 -13.64 0.00
CA ASP A 130 1.99 -13.56 -1.41
C ASP A 130 2.83 -14.53 -2.22
N ASN A 131 2.50 -15.80 -2.10
CA ASN A 131 3.13 -16.86 -2.85
C ASN A 131 2.48 -17.08 -4.22
N ALA A 132 1.43 -16.34 -4.53
CA ALA A 132 0.80 -16.39 -5.85
C ALA A 132 1.59 -15.58 -6.86
N VAL A 133 1.33 -15.81 -8.15
CA VAL A 133 1.92 -14.99 -9.21
C VAL A 133 1.45 -13.55 -9.03
N PRO A 134 2.38 -12.60 -8.87
CA PRO A 134 1.99 -11.21 -8.65
C PRO A 134 1.22 -10.65 -9.84
N ALA A 135 0.18 -9.88 -9.55
CA ALA A 135 -0.65 -9.27 -10.59
C ALA A 135 0.16 -8.30 -11.46
N TRP A 136 1.22 -7.71 -10.92
CA TRP A 136 2.05 -6.78 -11.68
C TRP A 136 2.67 -7.40 -12.94
N LYS A 137 2.92 -8.72 -12.93
CA LYS A 137 3.46 -9.39 -14.10
C LYS A 137 2.46 -9.39 -15.26
N LEU A 138 1.18 -9.42 -14.94
CA LEU A 138 0.14 -9.38 -15.95
C LEU A 138 0.05 -8.00 -16.59
N ARG A 139 0.37 -6.95 -15.84
CA ARG A 139 0.32 -5.59 -16.33
C ARG A 139 1.50 -5.26 -17.24
N HIS A 140 2.61 -5.90 -17.02
CA HIS A 140 3.82 -5.69 -17.80
C HIS A 140 3.93 -6.62 -19.00
N GLY A 141 3.21 -7.69 -18.95
CA GLY A 141 3.17 -8.64 -20.04
C GLY A 141 2.31 -8.17 -21.17
#